data_9fa3dac72b9f5dc6b3efe735ec48f033
#
_entry.id   9fa3dac72b9f5dc6b3efe735ec48f033
#
_cell.length_a   1.000
_cell.length_b   1.000
_cell.length_c   1.000
_cell.angle_alpha   90.00
_cell.angle_beta   90.00
_cell.angle_gamma   90.00
#
_symmetry.space_group_name_H-M   'P 1'
#
loop_
_entity.id
_entity.type
_entity.pdbx_description
1 polymer ?
#
loop_
_entity_poly.entity_id
_entity_poly.type
_entity_poly.pdbx_seq_one_letter_code
_entity_poly.pdbx_strand_id
1 'polypeptide(L)'
;MNTSNLNIEGAVAQRYSQASQAAETALCCPVDYDAQWLQVLPQDLIDRDYGCGDPSKWVQEGDHVLDLGSGGGKICYIASQVVGQNGRVIGVDMNDDMLTLARQYQSDIVERIGWDNVRFHKGKIQDLQLNLDDFEAWLTDHPVTDANSWLQAEQQAQQLRQSSPMIENASMDVVVSNCVLNLVQPDDRHQLFRELHRVLKPGGRAVISDIVANQPVPVALQDDATLWSGCISGA
;
A
#
# COMPACT_ATOMS: atom_id res chain seq x y z
N MET A 1 4.93 -29.73 9.51
CA MET A 1 4.52 -28.33 9.28
C MET A 1 5.32 -27.48 10.24
N ASN A 2 6.44 -26.90 9.80
CA ASN A 2 7.17 -25.92 10.59
C ASN A 2 6.47 -24.58 10.37
N THR A 3 5.64 -24.16 11.31
CA THR A 3 5.19 -22.78 11.36
C THR A 3 6.39 -21.95 11.80
N SER A 4 6.99 -21.20 10.89
CA SER A 4 8.02 -20.24 11.26
C SER A 4 7.41 -19.28 12.31
N ASN A 5 8.10 -19.06 13.41
CA ASN A 5 7.70 -18.08 14.44
C ASN A 5 8.05 -16.65 14.00
N LEU A 6 8.26 -16.43 12.70
CA LEU A 6 8.65 -15.13 12.15
C LEU A 6 7.43 -14.19 12.14
N ASN A 7 7.52 -13.11 12.87
CA ASN A 7 6.54 -12.01 12.76
C ASN A 7 6.85 -11.18 11.50
N ILE A 8 6.33 -11.64 10.37
CA ILE A 8 6.56 -11.04 9.04
C ILE A 8 6.06 -9.59 9.01
N GLU A 9 4.83 -9.34 9.45
CA GLU A 9 4.26 -7.98 9.45
C GLU A 9 5.10 -7.02 10.30
N GLY A 10 5.56 -7.47 11.48
CA GLY A 10 6.41 -6.67 12.35
C GLY A 10 7.79 -6.37 11.73
N ALA A 11 8.40 -7.35 11.07
CA ALA A 11 9.68 -7.16 10.39
C ALA A 11 9.57 -6.18 9.21
N VAL A 12 8.52 -6.32 8.40
CA VAL A 12 8.20 -5.41 7.30
C VAL A 12 7.95 -4.00 7.84
N ALA A 13 7.05 -3.84 8.81
CA ALA A 13 6.74 -2.54 9.40
C ALA A 13 7.99 -1.83 9.94
N GLN A 14 8.83 -2.52 10.70
CA GLN A 14 10.06 -1.95 11.26
C GLN A 14 11.04 -1.49 10.17
N ARG A 15 11.25 -2.30 9.13
CA ARG A 15 12.19 -1.96 8.05
C ARG A 15 11.73 -0.76 7.25
N TYR A 16 10.45 -0.72 6.86
CA TYR A 16 9.92 0.40 6.09
C TYR A 16 9.77 1.68 6.92
N SER A 17 9.55 1.60 8.25
CA SER A 17 9.64 2.76 9.14
C SER A 17 11.03 3.38 9.15
N GLN A 18 12.09 2.57 9.15
CA GLN A 18 13.46 3.08 9.03
C GLN A 18 13.72 3.66 7.63
N ALA A 19 13.25 3.00 6.60
CA ALA A 19 13.39 3.42 5.22
C ALA A 19 12.60 4.72 4.89
N SER A 20 11.56 5.07 5.65
CA SER A 20 10.88 6.36 5.52
C SER A 20 11.72 7.54 6.00
N GLN A 21 12.67 7.31 6.89
CA GLN A 21 13.53 8.36 7.49
C GLN A 21 14.83 8.57 6.71
N ALA A 22 15.35 7.50 6.11
CA ALA A 22 16.58 7.54 5.31
C ALA A 22 16.50 6.51 4.18
N ALA A 23 16.96 6.88 2.99
CA ALA A 23 16.93 5.99 1.82
C ALA A 23 17.71 4.69 2.12
N GLU A 24 17.06 3.55 1.89
CA GLU A 24 17.65 2.23 2.03
C GLU A 24 17.99 1.63 0.67
N THR A 25 19.26 1.68 0.30
CA THR A 25 19.73 1.22 -1.01
C THR A 25 19.49 -0.27 -1.29
N ALA A 26 19.39 -1.09 -0.24
CA ALA A 26 19.10 -2.52 -0.36
C ALA A 26 17.65 -2.83 -0.77
N LEU A 27 16.74 -1.85 -0.67
CA LEU A 27 15.35 -1.94 -1.14
C LEU A 27 15.17 -1.30 -2.52
N CYS A 28 16.14 -0.51 -2.99
CA CYS A 28 16.00 0.25 -4.24
C CYS A 28 16.21 -0.66 -5.46
N CYS A 29 15.24 -0.67 -6.36
CA CYS A 29 15.40 -1.19 -7.72
C CYS A 29 15.54 -0.03 -8.70
N PRO A 30 16.46 -0.08 -9.68
CA PRO A 30 16.53 0.94 -10.71
C PRO A 30 15.28 0.85 -11.59
N VAL A 31 14.45 1.87 -11.57
CA VAL A 31 13.23 1.99 -12.38
C VAL A 31 13.32 3.24 -13.24
N ASP A 32 13.03 3.09 -14.54
CA ASP A 32 12.99 4.19 -15.49
C ASP A 32 11.57 4.77 -15.56
N TYR A 33 11.34 5.81 -14.73
CA TYR A 33 10.12 6.60 -14.77
C TYR A 33 10.22 7.72 -15.81
N ASP A 34 9.10 8.12 -16.40
CA ASP A 34 9.06 9.30 -17.24
C ASP A 34 9.43 10.54 -16.42
N ALA A 35 10.52 11.19 -16.81
CA ALA A 35 11.08 12.34 -16.11
C ALA A 35 10.10 13.51 -15.95
N GLN A 36 9.12 13.65 -16.86
CA GLN A 36 8.12 14.71 -16.75
C GLN A 36 7.29 14.61 -15.46
N TRP A 37 6.94 13.39 -15.02
CA TRP A 37 6.14 13.16 -13.82
C TRP A 37 6.93 13.32 -12.52
N LEU A 38 8.26 13.23 -12.60
CA LEU A 38 9.14 13.41 -11.44
C LEU A 38 9.40 14.87 -11.09
N GLN A 39 9.20 15.81 -12.02
CA GLN A 39 9.57 17.22 -11.85
C GLN A 39 8.84 17.93 -10.71
N VAL A 40 7.62 17.51 -10.39
CA VAL A 40 6.82 18.09 -9.31
C VAL A 40 7.08 17.43 -7.95
N LEU A 41 7.74 16.27 -7.95
CA LEU A 41 7.96 15.49 -6.74
C LEU A 41 9.19 16.00 -5.98
N PRO A 42 9.12 16.11 -4.64
CA PRO A 42 10.28 16.32 -3.81
C PRO A 42 11.29 15.18 -3.95
N GLN A 43 12.60 15.51 -3.86
CA GLN A 43 13.66 14.52 -3.96
C GLN A 43 13.54 13.41 -2.92
N ASP A 44 13.08 13.73 -1.71
CA ASP A 44 12.82 12.78 -0.64
C ASP A 44 11.85 11.66 -1.04
N LEU A 45 10.79 11.96 -1.80
CA LEU A 45 9.86 10.95 -2.29
C LEU A 45 10.47 10.10 -3.41
N ILE A 46 11.35 10.68 -4.20
CA ILE A 46 12.05 9.95 -5.27
C ILE A 46 13.07 8.98 -4.67
N ASP A 47 13.83 9.43 -3.67
CA ASP A 47 14.91 8.65 -3.06
C ASP A 47 14.40 7.54 -2.12
N ARG A 48 13.18 7.69 -1.59
CA ARG A 48 12.55 6.72 -0.66
C ARG A 48 11.43 5.91 -1.32
N ASP A 49 11.54 5.68 -2.62
CA ASP A 49 10.68 4.76 -3.37
C ASP A 49 11.37 3.41 -3.52
N TYR A 50 10.64 2.36 -3.15
CA TYR A 50 11.15 0.99 -3.08
C TYR A 50 10.44 0.03 -4.04
N GLY A 51 9.81 0.58 -5.06
CA GLY A 51 9.17 -0.17 -6.12
C GLY A 51 10.18 -0.81 -7.10
N CYS A 52 9.76 -1.84 -7.81
CA CYS A 52 10.55 -2.57 -8.79
C CYS A 52 10.05 -2.40 -10.24
N GLY A 53 9.04 -1.53 -10.45
CA GLY A 53 8.48 -1.24 -11.77
C GLY A 53 7.80 0.12 -11.81
N ASP A 54 7.35 0.52 -12.99
CA ASP A 54 6.55 1.72 -13.20
C ASP A 54 5.11 1.35 -13.63
N PRO A 55 4.19 1.20 -12.68
CA PRO A 55 2.80 0.88 -12.98
C PRO A 55 2.03 2.05 -13.59
N SER A 56 2.54 3.28 -13.50
CA SER A 56 1.88 4.48 -14.02
C SER A 56 1.67 4.44 -15.53
N LYS A 57 2.49 3.67 -16.26
CA LYS A 57 2.36 3.44 -17.72
C LYS A 57 1.03 2.83 -18.14
N TRP A 58 0.32 2.22 -17.19
CA TRP A 58 -0.97 1.54 -17.42
C TRP A 58 -2.17 2.33 -16.87
N VAL A 59 -1.92 3.51 -16.34
CA VAL A 59 -2.94 4.45 -15.87
C VAL A 59 -3.36 5.35 -17.03
N GLN A 60 -4.64 5.73 -17.07
CA GLN A 60 -5.22 6.57 -18.11
C GLN A 60 -5.90 7.80 -17.51
N GLU A 61 -6.08 8.84 -18.33
CA GLU A 61 -6.82 10.04 -17.93
C GLU A 61 -8.25 9.68 -17.46
N GLY A 62 -8.64 10.21 -16.31
CA GLY A 62 -9.94 9.99 -15.68
C GLY A 62 -10.06 8.71 -14.86
N ASP A 63 -9.06 7.84 -14.82
CA ASP A 63 -9.09 6.62 -14.01
C ASP A 63 -9.25 6.91 -12.52
N HIS A 64 -9.97 6.03 -11.83
CA HIS A 64 -9.91 5.88 -10.39
C HIS A 64 -8.86 4.80 -10.07
N VAL A 65 -7.76 5.19 -9.46
CA VAL A 65 -6.60 4.35 -9.18
C VAL A 65 -6.51 4.02 -7.70
N LEU A 66 -6.26 2.76 -7.38
CA LEU A 66 -5.90 2.30 -6.03
C LEU A 66 -4.47 1.78 -6.04
N ASP A 67 -3.62 2.32 -5.19
CA ASP A 67 -2.24 1.89 -4.99
C ASP A 67 -2.12 1.08 -3.70
N LEU A 68 -1.77 -0.19 -3.81
CA LEU A 68 -1.63 -1.13 -2.70
C LEU A 68 -0.20 -1.13 -2.19
N GLY A 69 -0.02 -0.76 -0.92
CA GLY A 69 1.29 -0.54 -0.31
C GLY A 69 1.94 0.72 -0.88
N SER A 70 1.22 1.85 -0.78
CA SER A 70 1.60 3.11 -1.43
C SER A 70 2.90 3.74 -0.90
N GLY A 71 3.42 3.27 0.24
CA GLY A 71 4.63 3.78 0.86
C GLY A 71 4.61 5.29 1.01
N GLY A 72 5.67 5.96 0.60
CA GLY A 72 5.80 7.43 0.58
C GLY A 72 4.95 8.15 -0.46
N GLY A 73 4.13 7.44 -1.25
CA GLY A 73 3.14 8.04 -2.16
C GLY A 73 3.67 8.44 -3.54
N LYS A 74 4.90 8.10 -3.91
CA LYS A 74 5.47 8.47 -5.21
C LYS A 74 4.57 8.04 -6.38
N ILE A 75 4.15 6.78 -6.42
CA ILE A 75 3.29 6.25 -7.49
C ILE A 75 1.94 6.94 -7.48
N CYS A 76 1.36 7.21 -6.30
CA CYS A 76 0.10 7.96 -6.18
C CYS A 76 0.20 9.35 -6.81
N TYR A 77 1.29 10.06 -6.59
CA TYR A 77 1.48 11.41 -7.14
C TYR A 77 1.82 11.41 -8.63
N ILE A 78 2.51 10.39 -9.13
CA ILE A 78 2.67 10.18 -10.57
C ILE A 78 1.31 9.88 -11.20
N ALA A 79 0.56 8.92 -10.64
CA ALA A 79 -0.77 8.57 -11.13
C ALA A 79 -1.73 9.77 -11.10
N SER A 80 -1.68 10.63 -10.07
CA SER A 80 -2.48 11.86 -9.98
C SER A 80 -2.28 12.78 -11.19
N GLN A 81 -1.03 12.92 -11.65
CA GLN A 81 -0.74 13.73 -12.84
C GLN A 81 -1.26 13.07 -14.12
N VAL A 82 -1.17 11.75 -14.22
CA VAL A 82 -1.65 10.99 -15.38
C VAL A 82 -3.17 11.01 -15.48
N VAL A 83 -3.88 10.77 -14.37
CA VAL A 83 -5.36 10.74 -14.37
C VAL A 83 -5.99 12.13 -14.51
N GLY A 84 -5.24 13.20 -14.20
CA GLY A 84 -5.70 14.57 -14.27
C GLY A 84 -6.75 14.91 -13.20
N GLN A 85 -7.29 16.13 -13.28
CA GLN A 85 -8.21 16.66 -12.25
C GLN A 85 -9.52 15.89 -12.10
N ASN A 86 -9.94 15.14 -13.13
CA ASN A 86 -11.20 14.38 -13.13
C ASN A 86 -11.01 12.93 -12.64
N GLY A 87 -9.78 12.46 -12.53
CA GLY A 87 -9.45 11.16 -11.96
C GLY A 87 -9.32 11.22 -10.44
N ARG A 88 -9.11 10.07 -9.83
CA ARG A 88 -8.91 9.93 -8.39
C ARG A 88 -7.84 8.90 -8.08
N VAL A 89 -7.02 9.16 -7.08
CA VAL A 89 -6.01 8.23 -6.61
C VAL A 89 -6.17 7.98 -5.12
N ILE A 90 -6.17 6.72 -4.72
CA ILE A 90 -6.16 6.31 -3.32
C ILE A 90 -4.91 5.46 -3.09
N GLY A 91 -4.09 5.86 -2.14
CA GLY A 91 -2.98 5.06 -1.61
C GLY A 91 -3.39 4.37 -0.31
N VAL A 92 -3.11 3.08 -0.18
CA VAL A 92 -3.32 2.32 1.06
C VAL A 92 -1.98 1.77 1.54
N ASP A 93 -1.63 2.07 2.77
CA ASP A 93 -0.47 1.50 3.45
C ASP A 93 -0.78 1.23 4.92
N MET A 94 -0.06 0.29 5.54
CA MET A 94 -0.22 -0.01 6.96
C MET A 94 0.80 0.72 7.85
N ASN A 95 1.82 1.33 7.25
CA ASN A 95 2.95 1.94 7.93
C ASN A 95 2.73 3.44 8.15
N ASP A 96 2.65 3.86 9.42
CA ASP A 96 2.40 5.26 9.78
C ASP A 96 3.49 6.22 9.32
N ASP A 97 4.76 5.80 9.38
CA ASP A 97 5.89 6.64 9.01
C ASP A 97 5.91 6.88 7.49
N MET A 98 5.58 5.85 6.69
CA MET A 98 5.42 5.96 5.24
C MET A 98 4.23 6.86 4.88
N LEU A 99 3.09 6.70 5.54
CA LEU A 99 1.92 7.56 5.33
C LEU A 99 2.19 9.01 5.73
N THR A 100 2.96 9.21 6.80
CA THR A 100 3.40 10.55 7.22
C THR A 100 4.25 11.19 6.14
N LEU A 101 5.22 10.46 5.59
CA LEU A 101 6.04 10.93 4.47
C LEU A 101 5.18 11.26 3.24
N ALA A 102 4.22 10.40 2.89
CA ALA A 102 3.31 10.62 1.78
C ALA A 102 2.47 11.90 1.96
N ARG A 103 1.85 12.05 3.13
CA ARG A 103 0.96 13.18 3.45
C ARG A 103 1.69 14.50 3.61
N GLN A 104 2.96 14.48 4.03
CA GLN A 104 3.80 15.67 4.27
C GLN A 104 3.88 16.60 3.05
N TYR A 105 3.99 16.05 1.87
CA TYR A 105 4.19 16.81 0.64
C TYR A 105 2.93 17.07 -0.17
N GLN A 106 1.76 16.62 0.31
CA GLN A 106 0.52 16.71 -0.47
C GLN A 106 0.17 18.14 -0.85
N SER A 107 0.25 19.09 0.09
CA SER A 107 -0.08 20.50 -0.18
C SER A 107 0.82 21.12 -1.25
N ASP A 108 2.13 20.87 -1.17
CA ASP A 108 3.10 21.42 -2.12
C ASP A 108 2.91 20.83 -3.53
N ILE A 109 2.58 19.53 -3.60
CA ILE A 109 2.33 18.86 -4.88
C ILE A 109 1.01 19.37 -5.48
N VAL A 110 -0.05 19.51 -4.68
CA VAL A 110 -1.34 20.07 -5.11
C VAL A 110 -1.16 21.48 -5.67
N GLU A 111 -0.36 22.34 -5.02
CA GLU A 111 -0.06 23.69 -5.54
C GLU A 111 0.64 23.63 -6.90
N ARG A 112 1.56 22.69 -7.11
CA ARG A 112 2.30 22.56 -8.37
C ARG A 112 1.48 21.98 -9.52
N ILE A 113 0.60 21.00 -9.24
CA ILE A 113 -0.21 20.33 -10.27
C ILE A 113 -1.57 21.00 -10.51
N GLY A 114 -2.09 21.75 -9.53
CA GLY A 114 -3.33 22.52 -9.63
C GLY A 114 -4.61 21.78 -9.24
N TRP A 115 -4.53 20.53 -8.70
CA TRP A 115 -5.68 19.77 -8.18
C TRP A 115 -5.33 18.86 -7.03
N ASP A 116 -6.33 18.51 -6.19
CA ASP A 116 -6.22 17.64 -5.02
C ASP A 116 -7.11 16.40 -5.18
N ASN A 117 -6.60 15.38 -5.84
CA ASN A 117 -7.30 14.12 -6.13
C ASN A 117 -6.65 12.88 -5.53
N VAL A 118 -5.65 13.05 -4.64
CA VAL A 118 -4.99 11.95 -3.92
C VAL A 118 -5.51 11.87 -2.50
N ARG A 119 -5.77 10.65 -2.03
CA ARG A 119 -6.07 10.36 -0.61
C ARG A 119 -5.23 9.17 -0.14
N PHE A 120 -4.72 9.25 1.09
CA PHE A 120 -3.98 8.18 1.73
C PHE A 120 -4.74 7.65 2.94
N HIS A 121 -4.95 6.35 2.98
CA HIS A 121 -5.62 5.65 4.07
C HIS A 121 -4.68 4.65 4.73
N LYS A 122 -4.77 4.57 6.06
CA LYS A 122 -4.13 3.50 6.81
C LYS A 122 -4.99 2.25 6.73
N GLY A 123 -4.40 1.16 6.25
CA GLY A 123 -5.12 -0.10 6.10
C GLY A 123 -4.22 -1.24 5.65
N LYS A 124 -4.74 -2.47 5.81
CA LYS A 124 -4.09 -3.66 5.28
C LYS A 124 -4.59 -3.92 3.86
N ILE A 125 -3.67 -4.18 2.93
CA ILE A 125 -4.04 -4.41 1.52
C ILE A 125 -4.86 -5.67 1.30
N GLN A 126 -4.79 -6.64 2.21
CA GLN A 126 -5.64 -7.83 2.23
C GLN A 126 -7.02 -7.59 2.89
N ASP A 127 -7.28 -6.41 3.44
CA ASP A 127 -8.57 -6.02 4.05
C ASP A 127 -8.90 -4.56 3.69
N LEU A 128 -9.31 -4.34 2.44
CA LEU A 128 -9.65 -3.03 1.92
C LEU A 128 -11.02 -2.50 2.38
N GLN A 129 -11.67 -3.23 3.28
CA GLN A 129 -12.93 -2.79 3.87
C GLN A 129 -12.70 -2.01 5.17
N LEU A 130 -11.65 -2.32 5.95
CA LEU A 130 -11.38 -1.66 7.22
C LEU A 130 -10.41 -0.49 7.06
N ASN A 131 -10.92 0.73 7.24
CA ASN A 131 -10.10 1.92 7.42
C ASN A 131 -9.55 1.94 8.86
N LEU A 132 -8.23 1.80 9.00
CA LEU A 132 -7.59 1.79 10.31
C LEU A 132 -7.51 3.19 10.92
N ASP A 133 -7.50 4.27 10.14
CA ASP A 133 -7.58 5.65 10.67
C ASP A 133 -8.92 5.84 11.42
N ASP A 134 -10.05 5.38 10.83
CA ASP A 134 -11.38 5.48 11.45
C ASP A 134 -11.50 4.56 12.67
N PHE A 135 -10.91 3.38 12.61
CA PHE A 135 -10.91 2.43 13.71
C PHE A 135 -10.05 2.92 14.88
N GLU A 136 -8.89 3.49 14.62
CA GLU A 136 -8.03 4.11 15.67
C GLU A 136 -8.71 5.32 16.31
N ALA A 137 -9.41 6.14 15.52
CA ALA A 137 -10.21 7.24 16.07
C ALA A 137 -11.27 6.72 17.05
N TRP A 138 -11.97 5.64 16.71
CA TRP A 138 -12.93 5.01 17.62
C TRP A 138 -12.26 4.42 18.86
N LEU A 139 -11.11 3.75 18.74
CA LEU A 139 -10.35 3.18 19.86
C LEU A 139 -9.85 4.24 20.85
N THR A 140 -9.66 5.48 20.42
CA THR A 140 -9.26 6.58 21.29
C THR A 140 -10.29 6.81 22.41
N ASP A 141 -11.57 6.69 22.09
CA ASP A 141 -12.68 6.83 23.04
C ASP A 141 -13.08 5.48 23.69
N HIS A 142 -12.63 4.37 23.13
CA HIS A 142 -13.01 3.00 23.55
C HIS A 142 -11.76 2.12 23.67
N PRO A 143 -10.86 2.40 24.63
CA PRO A 143 -9.61 1.67 24.77
C PRO A 143 -9.84 0.20 25.16
N VAL A 144 -9.06 -0.69 24.56
CA VAL A 144 -9.08 -2.12 24.90
C VAL A 144 -8.30 -2.36 26.19
N THR A 145 -9.02 -2.68 27.26
CA THR A 145 -8.45 -2.91 28.61
C THR A 145 -8.70 -4.30 29.15
N ASP A 146 -9.66 -5.03 28.57
CA ASP A 146 -10.06 -6.38 28.97
C ASP A 146 -10.67 -7.16 27.79
N ALA A 147 -11.07 -8.42 28.04
CA ALA A 147 -11.68 -9.27 27.00
C ALA A 147 -13.01 -8.73 26.46
N ASN A 148 -13.81 -8.01 27.29
CA ASN A 148 -15.09 -7.46 26.83
C ASN A 148 -14.87 -6.27 25.89
N SER A 149 -13.95 -5.36 26.24
CA SER A 149 -13.58 -4.23 25.38
C SER A 149 -12.91 -4.72 24.09
N TRP A 150 -12.14 -5.82 24.12
CA TRP A 150 -11.65 -6.49 22.92
C TRP A 150 -12.78 -6.95 22.00
N LEU A 151 -13.78 -7.66 22.53
CA LEU A 151 -14.94 -8.11 21.76
C LEU A 151 -15.73 -6.94 21.16
N GLN A 152 -15.86 -5.83 21.88
CA GLN A 152 -16.47 -4.60 21.35
C GLN A 152 -15.66 -4.01 20.19
N ALA A 153 -14.34 -3.99 20.31
CA ALA A 153 -13.47 -3.52 19.23
C ALA A 153 -13.59 -4.39 17.98
N GLU A 154 -13.66 -5.72 18.11
CA GLU A 154 -13.91 -6.62 17.00
C GLU A 154 -15.28 -6.38 16.32
N GLN A 155 -16.33 -6.17 17.12
CA GLN A 155 -17.66 -5.84 16.60
C GLN A 155 -17.66 -4.51 15.84
N GLN A 156 -17.00 -3.50 16.37
CA GLN A 156 -16.85 -2.20 15.72
C GLN A 156 -16.09 -2.31 14.39
N ALA A 157 -14.97 -3.03 14.37
CA ALA A 157 -14.22 -3.28 13.15
C ALA A 157 -15.09 -3.98 12.09
N GLN A 158 -15.92 -4.95 12.50
CA GLN A 158 -16.84 -5.63 11.60
C GLN A 158 -17.96 -4.69 11.09
N GLN A 159 -18.46 -3.80 11.95
CA GLN A 159 -19.45 -2.80 11.57
C GLN A 159 -18.87 -1.82 10.54
N LEU A 160 -17.66 -1.32 10.76
CA LEU A 160 -16.98 -0.40 9.82
C LEU A 160 -16.82 -1.06 8.44
N ARG A 161 -16.37 -2.32 8.37
CA ARG A 161 -16.27 -3.06 7.10
C ARG A 161 -17.57 -3.12 6.32
N GLN A 162 -18.71 -3.22 7.02
CA GLN A 162 -20.03 -3.38 6.40
C GLN A 162 -20.70 -2.05 6.05
N SER A 163 -20.59 -1.05 6.92
CA SER A 163 -21.34 0.21 6.79
C SER A 163 -20.54 1.33 6.14
N SER A 164 -19.20 1.29 6.21
CA SER A 164 -18.31 2.32 5.70
C SER A 164 -16.99 1.70 5.21
N PRO A 165 -17.02 0.85 4.17
CA PRO A 165 -15.82 0.22 3.68
C PRO A 165 -14.81 1.25 3.17
N MET A 166 -13.53 1.07 3.50
CA MET A 166 -12.44 1.95 3.08
C MET A 166 -12.43 2.12 1.55
N ILE A 167 -12.58 1.03 0.84
CA ILE A 167 -12.70 1.02 -0.63
C ILE A 167 -14.00 0.30 -1.02
N GLU A 168 -14.86 1.00 -1.72
CA GLU A 168 -16.15 0.49 -2.18
C GLU A 168 -16.01 -0.61 -3.24
N ASN A 169 -17.05 -1.46 -3.37
CA ASN A 169 -17.13 -2.47 -4.40
C ASN A 169 -17.16 -1.85 -5.79
N ALA A 170 -16.45 -2.45 -6.75
CA ALA A 170 -16.47 -2.05 -8.16
C ALA A 170 -16.29 -0.52 -8.36
N SER A 171 -15.36 0.09 -7.61
CA SER A 171 -15.13 1.53 -7.60
C SER A 171 -13.85 1.97 -8.30
N MET A 172 -12.91 1.03 -8.54
CA MET A 172 -11.60 1.31 -9.11
C MET A 172 -11.49 0.86 -10.57
N ASP A 173 -10.95 1.71 -11.43
CA ASP A 173 -10.62 1.37 -12.82
C ASP A 173 -9.29 0.62 -12.90
N VAL A 174 -8.36 1.00 -12.03
CA VAL A 174 -7.02 0.41 -11.95
C VAL A 174 -6.64 0.15 -10.50
N VAL A 175 -6.11 -1.04 -10.23
CA VAL A 175 -5.38 -1.33 -8.99
C VAL A 175 -3.93 -1.54 -9.35
N VAL A 176 -3.03 -0.78 -8.73
CA VAL A 176 -1.58 -0.92 -8.90
C VAL A 176 -0.95 -1.50 -7.63
N SER A 177 0.13 -2.26 -7.80
CA SER A 177 0.95 -2.78 -6.70
C SER A 177 2.39 -2.89 -7.17
N ASN A 178 3.33 -2.39 -6.37
CA ASN A 178 4.73 -2.28 -6.77
C ASN A 178 5.66 -2.81 -5.67
N CYS A 179 6.13 -4.05 -5.82
CA CYS A 179 6.98 -4.77 -4.85
C CYS A 179 6.34 -4.95 -3.45
N VAL A 180 5.08 -5.31 -3.39
CA VAL A 180 4.33 -5.38 -2.11
C VAL A 180 3.70 -6.75 -1.87
N LEU A 181 3.26 -7.45 -2.93
CA LEU A 181 2.54 -8.72 -2.77
C LEU A 181 3.39 -9.78 -2.08
N ASN A 182 4.70 -9.79 -2.34
CA ASN A 182 5.64 -10.70 -1.72
C ASN A 182 5.86 -10.43 -0.21
N LEU A 183 5.45 -9.27 0.29
CA LEU A 183 5.49 -8.93 1.72
C LEU A 183 4.30 -9.51 2.50
N VAL A 184 3.22 -9.84 1.80
CA VAL A 184 2.01 -10.40 2.41
C VAL A 184 2.21 -11.87 2.77
N GLN A 185 1.75 -12.26 3.96
CA GLN A 185 1.81 -13.66 4.39
C GLN A 185 1.07 -14.57 3.39
N PRO A 186 1.58 -15.79 3.12
CA PRO A 186 0.98 -16.69 2.14
C PRO A 186 -0.50 -16.98 2.39
N ASP A 187 -0.91 -17.11 3.66
CA ASP A 187 -2.29 -17.41 4.05
C ASP A 187 -3.23 -16.22 3.73
N ASP A 188 -2.73 -14.99 3.75
CA ASP A 188 -3.50 -13.78 3.48
C ASP A 188 -3.59 -13.43 1.99
N ARG A 189 -2.75 -14.03 1.14
CA ARG A 189 -2.71 -13.70 -0.30
C ARG A 189 -4.03 -14.02 -1.02
N HIS A 190 -4.69 -15.10 -0.63
CA HIS A 190 -6.02 -15.43 -1.20
C HIS A 190 -7.06 -14.35 -0.86
N GLN A 191 -6.99 -13.78 0.34
CA GLN A 191 -7.87 -12.70 0.73
C GLN A 191 -7.54 -11.41 -0.05
N LEU A 192 -6.26 -11.09 -0.20
CA LEU A 192 -5.79 -9.97 -1.01
C LEU A 192 -6.37 -10.03 -2.44
N PHE A 193 -6.28 -11.16 -3.13
CA PHE A 193 -6.83 -11.29 -4.48
C PHE A 193 -8.35 -11.21 -4.54
N ARG A 194 -9.05 -11.65 -3.48
CA ARG A 194 -10.51 -11.45 -3.37
C ARG A 194 -10.86 -9.97 -3.23
N GLU A 195 -10.12 -9.23 -2.41
CA GLU A 195 -10.30 -7.78 -2.25
C GLU A 195 -9.98 -7.02 -3.56
N LEU A 196 -8.89 -7.38 -4.23
CA LEU A 196 -8.55 -6.86 -5.54
C LEU A 196 -9.70 -7.01 -6.55
N HIS A 197 -10.26 -8.22 -6.64
CA HIS A 197 -11.43 -8.50 -7.50
C HIS A 197 -12.68 -7.72 -7.07
N ARG A 198 -12.90 -7.57 -5.76
CA ARG A 198 -14.07 -6.87 -5.21
C ARG A 198 -14.08 -5.39 -5.58
N VAL A 199 -12.92 -4.71 -5.48
CA VAL A 199 -12.82 -3.27 -5.67
C VAL A 199 -12.73 -2.85 -7.15
N LEU A 200 -12.27 -3.75 -8.03
CA LEU A 200 -12.19 -3.47 -9.46
C LEU A 200 -13.58 -3.41 -10.09
N LYS A 201 -13.79 -2.40 -10.92
CA LYS A 201 -14.95 -2.32 -11.82
C LYS A 201 -14.93 -3.46 -12.84
N PRO A 202 -16.07 -3.88 -13.38
CA PRO A 202 -16.09 -4.76 -14.56
C PRO A 202 -15.27 -4.14 -15.70
N GLY A 203 -14.26 -4.87 -16.18
CA GLY A 203 -13.31 -4.38 -17.20
C GLY A 203 -12.14 -3.57 -16.63
N GLY A 204 -12.10 -3.36 -15.31
CA GLY A 204 -10.94 -2.79 -14.62
C GLY A 204 -9.70 -3.67 -14.71
N ARG A 205 -8.54 -3.10 -14.43
CA ARG A 205 -7.25 -3.79 -14.59
C ARG A 205 -6.39 -3.76 -13.33
N ALA A 206 -5.69 -4.86 -13.05
CA ALA A 206 -4.66 -4.94 -12.03
C ALA A 206 -3.28 -4.86 -12.70
N VAL A 207 -2.43 -3.97 -12.20
CA VAL A 207 -1.06 -3.76 -12.66
C VAL A 207 -0.12 -4.08 -11.52
N ILE A 208 0.56 -5.20 -11.62
CA ILE A 208 1.39 -5.74 -10.54
C ILE A 208 2.82 -5.85 -11.04
N SER A 209 3.74 -5.21 -10.34
CA SER A 209 5.18 -5.36 -10.50
C SER A 209 5.74 -5.96 -9.23
N ASP A 210 6.33 -7.15 -9.31
CA ASP A 210 6.95 -7.80 -8.15
C ASP A 210 8.10 -8.73 -8.57
N ILE A 211 8.92 -9.12 -7.61
CA ILE A 211 9.99 -10.10 -7.80
C ILE A 211 9.37 -11.48 -8.01
N VAL A 212 9.84 -12.20 -9.02
CA VAL A 212 9.37 -13.56 -9.33
C VAL A 212 10.55 -14.53 -9.29
N ALA A 213 10.41 -15.59 -8.51
CA ALA A 213 11.38 -16.68 -8.47
C ALA A 213 11.07 -17.70 -9.57
N ASN A 214 12.10 -18.22 -10.24
CA ASN A 214 11.96 -19.28 -11.24
C ASN A 214 11.92 -20.70 -10.64
N GLN A 215 12.13 -20.82 -9.34
CA GLN A 215 12.06 -22.05 -8.55
C GLN A 215 11.46 -21.72 -7.16
N PRO A 216 10.84 -22.68 -6.48
CA PRO A 216 10.37 -22.47 -5.11
C PRO A 216 11.47 -21.95 -4.20
N VAL A 217 11.20 -20.88 -3.46
CA VAL A 217 12.15 -20.32 -2.50
C VAL A 217 12.44 -21.36 -1.42
N PRO A 218 13.71 -21.71 -1.14
CA PRO A 218 14.06 -22.68 -0.10
C PRO A 218 13.52 -22.25 1.28
N VAL A 219 13.02 -23.22 2.08
CA VAL A 219 12.42 -22.94 3.40
C VAL A 219 13.37 -22.16 4.31
N ALA A 220 14.67 -22.43 4.27
CA ALA A 220 15.66 -21.69 5.05
C ALA A 220 15.71 -20.18 4.72
N LEU A 221 15.35 -19.79 3.51
CA LEU A 221 15.27 -18.39 3.10
C LEU A 221 13.88 -17.78 3.42
N GLN A 222 12.85 -18.62 3.54
CA GLN A 222 11.50 -18.15 3.94
C GLN A 222 11.43 -17.74 5.42
N ASP A 223 12.36 -18.25 6.26
CA ASP A 223 12.44 -17.92 7.68
C ASP A 223 13.35 -16.70 7.98
N ASP A 224 13.89 -16.04 6.94
CA ASP A 224 14.77 -14.87 7.08
C ASP A 224 13.96 -13.57 6.98
N ALA A 225 13.89 -12.82 8.08
CA ALA A 225 13.15 -11.56 8.17
C ALA A 225 13.66 -10.47 7.21
N THR A 226 14.98 -10.43 6.96
CA THR A 226 15.61 -9.45 6.09
C THR A 226 15.28 -9.74 4.63
N LEU A 227 15.35 -11.01 4.23
CA LEU A 227 14.97 -11.44 2.89
C LEU A 227 13.47 -11.30 2.66
N TRP A 228 12.65 -11.55 3.70
CA TRP A 228 11.20 -11.36 3.59
C TRP A 228 10.86 -9.89 3.36
N SER A 229 11.34 -8.99 4.23
CA SER A 229 11.11 -7.56 4.09
C SER A 229 11.77 -6.92 2.85
N GLY A 230 12.63 -7.67 2.16
CA GLY A 230 13.20 -7.33 0.85
C GLY A 230 12.48 -7.96 -0.35
N CYS A 231 11.24 -8.45 -0.20
CA CYS A 231 10.41 -9.09 -1.24
C CYS A 231 10.99 -10.38 -1.84
N ILE A 232 12.02 -10.99 -1.23
CA ILE A 232 12.71 -12.19 -1.77
C ILE A 232 12.07 -13.48 -1.25
N SER A 233 11.84 -13.58 0.07
CA SER A 233 11.35 -14.82 0.68
C SER A 233 9.91 -15.14 0.26
N GLY A 234 9.15 -14.15 -0.13
CA GLY A 234 7.77 -14.29 -0.59
C GLY A 234 7.59 -14.43 -2.10
N ALA A 235 8.69 -14.43 -2.88
CA ALA A 235 8.67 -14.48 -4.35
C ALA A 235 8.21 -15.84 -4.91
#